data_352c07ad2dfe5b869b1a5e0807f66dcf
#
_entry.id   352c07ad2dfe5b869b1a5e0807f66dcf
#
_cell.length_a   1.000
_cell.length_b   1.000
_cell.length_c   1.000
_cell.angle_alpha   90.00
_cell.angle_beta   90.00
_cell.angle_gamma   90.00
#
_symmetry.space_group_name_H-M   'P 1'
#
loop_
_entity.id
_entity.type
_entity.pdbx_description
1 polymer ?
#
loop_
_entity_poly.entity_id
_entity_poly.type
_entity_poly.pdbx_seq_one_letter_code
_entity_poly.pdbx_strand_id
1 'polypeptide(L)'
;MNALRALEQAVLAEGREWTRRRLEAQLQAQSDALPAHCPQSGLPLQDTRWRDLQLHTVAGVVRLRVRHGYAPALERWVCPAREAWGLEAYQRLSPELEARLTYTTTEVGSYERAARMAATWGSPASDGCLHAHAQRLGKAAAQLLLPTPAPPPREPEFSLVIMLDGWMARERGPDWGAGPRKKNPQRIAWHAIKSAVIYRLEQRVETRGGRGLLVEKFAVATPPETAPVDFGAAVQAEARRRGLGRAQVVYLVMDGAVWLWDLADDRLASALKTLDFHHARDHLWAVAHLLHGEGTPEARAWVQPRLKSLRGGREARVVRRLEQLLEAPAVRPPAQQIELEREVRYFQNHRDHLHYQTMEEAGAPRGSGAAESLGKQLQQRLRGCGQAWSRPGLTHLLRLCVLFKNRDDPLLWN
;
A
#
# COMPACT_ATOMS: atom_id res chain seq x y z
N MET A 1 -5.16 9.30 -41.59
CA MET A 1 -4.73 9.73 -40.25
C MET A 1 -5.38 11.09 -40.00
N ASN A 2 -5.94 11.36 -38.80
CA ASN A 2 -6.53 12.69 -38.50
C ASN A 2 -5.42 13.73 -38.50
N ALA A 3 -5.59 14.83 -39.33
CA ALA A 3 -4.57 15.88 -39.53
C ALA A 3 -4.19 16.58 -38.20
N LEU A 4 -5.15 16.82 -37.30
CA LEU A 4 -4.90 17.40 -35.97
C LEU A 4 -3.99 16.49 -35.13
N ARG A 5 -4.26 15.18 -35.11
CA ARG A 5 -3.42 14.21 -34.40
C ARG A 5 -1.98 14.16 -34.90
N ALA A 6 -1.80 14.26 -36.24
CA ALA A 6 -0.48 14.31 -36.84
C ALA A 6 0.28 15.58 -36.43
N LEU A 7 -0.40 16.74 -36.44
CA LEU A 7 0.16 18.01 -35.99
C LEU A 7 0.55 17.97 -34.51
N GLU A 8 -0.31 17.48 -33.62
CA GLU A 8 -0.02 17.33 -32.19
C GLU A 8 1.21 16.45 -31.97
N GLN A 9 1.30 15.30 -32.67
CA GLN A 9 2.45 14.40 -32.57
C GLN A 9 3.76 15.07 -33.03
N ALA A 10 3.71 15.83 -34.12
CA ALA A 10 4.87 16.55 -34.65
C ALA A 10 5.36 17.63 -33.65
N VAL A 11 4.47 18.45 -33.15
CA VAL A 11 4.79 19.51 -32.16
C VAL A 11 5.33 18.93 -30.87
N LEU A 12 4.72 17.85 -30.38
CA LEU A 12 5.21 17.16 -29.18
C LEU A 12 6.60 16.53 -29.40
N ALA A 13 6.88 16.01 -30.60
CA ALA A 13 8.20 15.45 -30.92
C ALA A 13 9.27 16.54 -30.95
N GLU A 14 8.95 17.68 -31.57
CA GLU A 14 9.81 18.87 -31.65
C GLU A 14 10.11 19.44 -30.27
N GLY A 15 9.09 19.60 -29.43
CA GLY A 15 9.22 20.06 -28.05
C GLY A 15 10.10 19.11 -27.21
N ARG A 16 9.95 17.81 -27.37
CA ARG A 16 10.81 16.81 -26.69
C ARG A 16 12.26 16.92 -27.15
N GLU A 17 12.52 17.05 -28.44
CA GLU A 17 13.88 17.18 -28.96
C GLU A 17 14.54 18.48 -28.48
N TRP A 18 13.81 19.59 -28.48
CA TRP A 18 14.29 20.85 -27.91
C TRP A 18 14.65 20.72 -26.43
N THR A 19 13.78 20.10 -25.64
CA THR A 19 14.02 19.86 -24.20
C THR A 19 15.22 18.96 -23.99
N ARG A 20 15.36 17.89 -24.78
CA ARG A 20 16.49 16.98 -24.72
C ARG A 20 17.82 17.71 -24.98
N ARG A 21 17.91 18.50 -26.06
CA ARG A 21 19.11 19.27 -26.40
C ARG A 21 19.45 20.30 -25.32
N ARG A 22 18.45 20.98 -24.78
CA ARG A 22 18.63 21.95 -23.72
C ARG A 22 19.18 21.31 -22.46
N LEU A 23 18.62 20.17 -22.05
CA LEU A 23 19.08 19.39 -20.90
C LEU A 23 20.51 18.88 -21.11
N GLU A 24 20.80 18.31 -22.29
CA GLU A 24 22.15 17.83 -22.64
C GLU A 24 23.19 18.94 -22.55
N ALA A 25 22.90 20.12 -23.11
CA ALA A 25 23.82 21.26 -23.05
C ALA A 25 24.04 21.76 -21.62
N GLN A 26 23.01 21.81 -20.79
CA GLN A 26 23.12 22.23 -19.38
C GLN A 26 23.92 21.22 -18.55
N LEU A 27 23.64 19.94 -18.70
CA LEU A 27 24.40 18.89 -17.98
C LEU A 27 25.86 18.85 -18.43
N GLN A 28 26.13 19.05 -19.73
CA GLN A 28 27.51 19.13 -20.23
C GLN A 28 28.25 20.33 -19.63
N ALA A 29 27.61 21.50 -19.62
CA ALA A 29 28.22 22.70 -19.01
C ALA A 29 28.49 22.51 -17.52
N GLN A 30 27.59 21.86 -16.77
CA GLN A 30 27.82 21.50 -15.37
C GLN A 30 29.01 20.55 -15.25
N SER A 31 29.07 19.49 -16.06
CA SER A 31 30.18 18.53 -16.03
C SER A 31 31.52 19.19 -16.32
N ASP A 32 31.56 20.12 -17.30
CA ASP A 32 32.81 20.84 -17.69
C ASP A 32 33.29 21.79 -16.60
N ALA A 33 32.36 22.38 -15.85
CA ALA A 33 32.68 23.29 -14.73
C ALA A 33 33.18 22.58 -13.47
N LEU A 34 32.97 21.27 -13.33
CA LEU A 34 33.39 20.53 -12.15
C LEU A 34 34.96 20.38 -12.13
N PRO A 35 35.59 20.65 -10.98
CA PRO A 35 37.02 20.43 -10.84
C PRO A 35 37.39 18.95 -10.89
N ALA A 36 38.65 18.64 -11.22
CA ALA A 36 39.15 17.26 -11.20
C ALA A 36 39.50 16.82 -9.76
N HIS A 37 38.50 16.95 -8.87
CA HIS A 37 38.63 16.61 -7.45
C HIS A 37 37.58 15.57 -7.07
N CYS A 38 37.91 14.77 -6.08
CA CYS A 38 36.94 13.83 -5.48
C CYS A 38 35.93 14.63 -4.63
N PRO A 39 34.62 14.56 -4.92
CA PRO A 39 33.61 15.32 -4.15
C PRO A 39 33.56 14.95 -2.67
N GLN A 40 33.93 13.71 -2.31
CA GLN A 40 33.88 13.22 -0.93
C GLN A 40 35.09 13.58 -0.10
N SER A 41 36.29 13.53 -0.69
CA SER A 41 37.55 13.83 0.03
C SER A 41 38.10 15.24 -0.22
N GLY A 42 37.59 15.93 -1.25
CA GLY A 42 38.10 17.23 -1.70
C GLY A 42 39.47 17.16 -2.37
N LEU A 43 40.14 16.01 -2.42
CA LEU A 43 41.47 15.84 -2.96
C LEU A 43 41.47 15.70 -4.50
N PRO A 44 42.56 16.12 -5.18
CA PRO A 44 42.72 15.94 -6.62
C PRO A 44 42.61 14.46 -7.03
N LEU A 45 41.93 14.22 -8.17
CA LEU A 45 41.87 12.92 -8.79
C LEU A 45 43.13 12.64 -9.60
N GLN A 46 43.64 11.40 -9.54
CA GLN A 46 44.76 10.90 -10.36
C GLN A 46 44.23 10.22 -11.63
N ASP A 47 45.06 10.06 -12.65
CA ASP A 47 44.80 9.36 -13.89
C ASP A 47 43.47 9.76 -14.57
N THR A 48 43.19 11.08 -14.60
CA THR A 48 41.93 11.59 -15.12
C THR A 48 41.78 11.38 -16.62
N ARG A 49 40.56 10.95 -17.02
CA ARG A 49 40.20 10.75 -18.42
C ARG A 49 38.75 11.09 -18.66
N TRP A 50 38.42 11.53 -19.86
CA TRP A 50 37.07 11.74 -20.32
C TRP A 50 36.45 10.41 -20.79
N ARG A 51 35.18 10.18 -20.43
CA ARG A 51 34.38 9.02 -20.86
C ARG A 51 32.99 9.46 -21.28
N ASP A 52 32.42 8.73 -22.24
CA ASP A 52 31.04 8.96 -22.67
C ASP A 52 30.08 8.37 -21.63
N LEU A 53 29.06 9.16 -21.32
CA LEU A 53 27.93 8.77 -20.49
C LEU A 53 26.64 8.94 -21.29
N GLN A 54 25.88 7.87 -21.41
CA GLN A 54 24.50 7.92 -21.88
C GLN A 54 23.57 7.86 -20.68
N LEU A 55 22.71 8.91 -20.55
CA LEU A 55 21.72 8.99 -19.50
C LEU A 55 20.33 9.07 -20.12
N HIS A 56 19.46 8.15 -19.77
CA HIS A 56 18.05 8.16 -20.13
C HIS A 56 17.31 9.13 -19.22
N THR A 57 16.64 10.09 -19.78
CA THR A 57 15.91 11.14 -19.07
C THR A 57 14.45 11.21 -19.54
N VAL A 58 13.63 11.98 -18.85
CA VAL A 58 12.24 12.23 -19.25
C VAL A 58 12.12 12.91 -20.63
N ALA A 59 13.19 13.57 -21.08
CA ALA A 59 13.25 14.21 -22.39
C ALA A 59 13.83 13.29 -23.49
N GLY A 60 14.31 12.13 -23.14
CA GLY A 60 15.00 11.19 -24.03
C GLY A 60 16.44 10.92 -23.59
N VAL A 61 17.22 10.30 -24.46
CA VAL A 61 18.63 9.95 -24.17
C VAL A 61 19.53 11.15 -24.40
N VAL A 62 20.24 11.58 -23.35
CA VAL A 62 21.32 12.59 -23.45
C VAL A 62 22.67 11.87 -23.47
N ARG A 63 23.61 12.44 -24.23
CA ARG A 63 25.00 11.93 -24.39
C ARG A 63 25.97 12.97 -23.89
N LEU A 64 26.74 12.61 -22.87
CA LEU A 64 27.59 13.52 -22.15
C LEU A 64 29.02 12.98 -22.13
N ARG A 65 30.00 13.87 -22.14
CA ARG A 65 31.39 13.55 -21.83
C ARG A 65 31.66 13.94 -20.38
N VAL A 66 32.02 12.98 -19.55
CA VAL A 66 32.23 13.20 -18.11
C VAL A 66 33.64 12.77 -17.70
N ARG A 67 34.22 13.50 -16.74
CA ARG A 67 35.53 13.19 -16.23
C ARG A 67 35.48 12.04 -15.24
N HIS A 68 36.39 11.07 -15.38
CA HIS A 68 36.66 10.01 -14.42
C HIS A 68 38.11 10.15 -13.93
N GLY A 69 38.35 9.84 -12.66
CA GLY A 69 39.71 9.80 -12.10
C GLY A 69 39.76 8.84 -10.92
N TYR A 70 40.97 8.41 -10.59
CA TYR A 70 41.19 7.59 -9.42
C TYR A 70 41.31 8.47 -8.17
N ALA A 71 40.57 8.16 -7.12
CA ALA A 71 40.59 8.83 -5.83
C ALA A 71 41.44 8.00 -4.83
N PRO A 72 42.69 8.33 -4.56
CA PRO A 72 43.57 7.53 -3.70
C PRO A 72 43.02 7.34 -2.29
N ALA A 73 42.42 8.39 -1.72
CA ALA A 73 41.85 8.35 -0.37
C ALA A 73 40.67 7.41 -0.24
N LEU A 74 40.02 7.02 -1.34
CA LEU A 74 38.87 6.11 -1.39
C LEU A 74 39.20 4.79 -2.09
N GLU A 75 40.41 4.64 -2.59
CA GLU A 75 40.91 3.48 -3.35
C GLU A 75 39.99 3.06 -4.51
N ARG A 76 39.35 4.04 -5.18
CA ARG A 76 38.36 3.77 -6.26
C ARG A 76 38.35 4.85 -7.34
N TRP A 77 37.82 4.46 -8.50
CA TRP A 77 37.51 5.40 -9.58
C TRP A 77 36.25 6.20 -9.26
N VAL A 78 36.28 7.50 -9.47
CA VAL A 78 35.22 8.45 -9.20
C VAL A 78 34.86 9.24 -10.47
N CYS A 79 33.61 9.57 -10.64
CA CYS A 79 33.09 10.50 -11.63
C CYS A 79 32.43 11.68 -10.91
N PRO A 80 33.06 12.86 -10.82
CA PRO A 80 32.51 14.00 -10.10
C PRO A 80 31.10 14.40 -10.56
N ALA A 81 30.83 14.36 -11.88
CA ALA A 81 29.53 14.69 -12.43
C ALA A 81 28.41 13.73 -11.96
N ARG A 82 28.71 12.42 -11.89
CA ARG A 82 27.71 11.44 -11.39
C ARG A 82 27.38 11.67 -9.92
N GLU A 83 28.37 11.94 -9.10
CA GLU A 83 28.18 12.23 -7.67
C GLU A 83 27.41 13.53 -7.46
N ALA A 84 27.74 14.58 -8.24
CA ALA A 84 27.04 15.86 -8.21
C ALA A 84 25.54 15.74 -8.63
N TRP A 85 25.23 14.78 -9.50
CA TRP A 85 23.85 14.51 -9.93
C TRP A 85 23.15 13.42 -9.11
N GLY A 86 23.74 12.93 -8.03
CA GLY A 86 23.18 11.89 -7.18
C GLY A 86 23.00 10.55 -7.89
N LEU A 87 23.83 10.24 -8.91
CA LEU A 87 23.73 9.01 -9.68
C LEU A 87 24.63 7.91 -9.09
N GLU A 88 24.05 6.76 -8.76
CA GLU A 88 24.82 5.59 -8.35
C GLU A 88 25.74 5.07 -9.48
N ALA A 89 26.74 4.28 -9.10
CA ALA A 89 27.59 3.61 -10.09
C ALA A 89 26.75 2.81 -11.10
N TYR A 90 27.06 2.98 -12.38
CA TYR A 90 26.35 2.32 -13.51
C TYR A 90 24.86 2.70 -13.70
N GLN A 91 24.29 3.57 -12.88
CA GLN A 91 22.92 4.05 -13.09
C GLN A 91 22.82 4.80 -14.42
N ARG A 92 21.83 4.43 -15.25
CA ARG A 92 21.59 5.02 -16.58
C ARG A 92 20.25 5.75 -16.70
N LEU A 93 19.42 5.70 -15.67
CA LEU A 93 18.18 6.48 -15.59
C LEU A 93 18.40 7.73 -14.75
N SER A 94 17.89 8.86 -15.21
CA SER A 94 17.83 10.06 -14.37
C SER A 94 16.84 9.83 -13.21
N PRO A 95 17.02 10.48 -12.04
CA PRO A 95 16.11 10.32 -10.90
C PRO A 95 14.64 10.59 -11.26
N GLU A 96 14.36 11.64 -12.04
CA GLU A 96 12.98 11.97 -12.47
C GLU A 96 12.39 10.90 -13.39
N LEU A 97 13.15 10.35 -14.33
CA LEU A 97 12.66 9.24 -15.16
C LEU A 97 12.44 7.99 -14.32
N GLU A 98 13.34 7.69 -13.41
CA GLU A 98 13.21 6.56 -12.51
C GLU A 98 11.96 6.68 -11.63
N ALA A 99 11.68 7.88 -11.09
CA ALA A 99 10.47 8.16 -10.32
C ALA A 99 9.20 7.90 -11.14
N ARG A 100 9.12 8.42 -12.37
CA ARG A 100 7.95 8.20 -13.27
C ARG A 100 7.75 6.73 -13.62
N LEU A 101 8.83 6.03 -13.96
CA LEU A 101 8.78 4.60 -14.30
C LEU A 101 8.36 3.77 -13.08
N THR A 102 8.87 4.09 -11.90
CA THR A 102 8.52 3.41 -10.65
C THR A 102 7.06 3.65 -10.29
N TYR A 103 6.59 4.91 -10.33
CA TYR A 103 5.18 5.23 -10.13
C TYR A 103 4.29 4.42 -11.08
N THR A 104 4.60 4.43 -12.38
CA THR A 104 3.84 3.63 -13.36
C THR A 104 3.85 2.14 -13.01
N THR A 105 4.98 1.63 -12.54
CA THR A 105 5.12 0.23 -12.14
C THR A 105 4.25 -0.11 -10.93
N THR A 106 4.02 0.82 -10.02
CA THR A 106 3.14 0.59 -8.85
C THR A 106 1.66 0.67 -9.18
N GLU A 107 1.26 1.44 -10.21
CA GLU A 107 -0.13 1.68 -10.55
C GLU A 107 -0.70 0.70 -11.60
N VAL A 108 0.11 0.20 -12.53
CA VAL A 108 -0.39 -0.68 -13.59
C VAL A 108 -0.15 -2.17 -13.28
N GLY A 109 -1.04 -3.03 -13.77
CA GLY A 109 -1.14 -4.43 -13.39
C GLY A 109 0.06 -5.33 -13.71
N SER A 110 1.06 -4.91 -14.53
CA SER A 110 2.27 -5.69 -14.82
C SER A 110 3.43 -4.81 -15.29
N TYR A 111 4.66 -5.32 -15.19
CA TYR A 111 5.85 -4.66 -15.73
C TYR A 111 5.75 -4.45 -17.25
N GLU A 112 5.21 -5.42 -17.98
CA GLU A 112 4.98 -5.31 -19.43
C GLU A 112 4.03 -4.18 -19.79
N ARG A 113 2.92 -4.02 -19.03
CA ARG A 113 2.00 -2.86 -19.22
C ARG A 113 2.68 -1.54 -18.88
N ALA A 114 3.48 -1.50 -17.83
CA ALA A 114 4.25 -0.32 -17.47
C ALA A 114 5.26 0.04 -18.58
N ALA A 115 5.94 -0.93 -19.16
CA ALA A 115 6.86 -0.73 -20.28
C ALA A 115 6.15 -0.17 -21.52
N ARG A 116 4.98 -0.73 -21.88
CA ARG A 116 4.16 -0.19 -22.98
C ARG A 116 3.70 1.23 -22.72
N MET A 117 3.31 1.53 -21.49
CA MET A 117 2.88 2.88 -21.12
C MET A 117 4.04 3.87 -21.18
N ALA A 118 5.22 3.51 -20.69
CA ALA A 118 6.43 4.33 -20.76
C ALA A 118 6.82 4.67 -22.21
N ALA A 119 6.67 3.72 -23.13
CA ALA A 119 6.92 3.93 -24.54
C ALA A 119 6.01 5.04 -25.15
N THR A 120 4.75 5.17 -24.68
CA THR A 120 3.84 6.22 -25.17
C THR A 120 4.28 7.63 -24.77
N TRP A 121 5.08 7.77 -23.71
CA TRP A 121 5.65 9.07 -23.32
C TRP A 121 6.97 9.40 -24.02
N GLY A 122 7.48 8.50 -24.84
CA GLY A 122 8.79 8.65 -25.48
C GLY A 122 9.96 8.26 -24.58
N SER A 123 9.72 7.51 -23.51
CA SER A 123 10.75 7.00 -22.58
C SER A 123 10.71 5.48 -22.49
N PRO A 124 11.01 4.75 -23.59
CA PRO A 124 10.90 3.30 -23.61
C PRO A 124 11.86 2.65 -22.59
N ALA A 125 11.31 1.72 -21.83
CA ALA A 125 12.06 0.87 -20.91
C ALA A 125 11.56 -0.57 -21.05
N SER A 126 12.44 -1.56 -20.92
CA SER A 126 12.00 -2.96 -20.92
C SER A 126 11.37 -3.34 -19.58
N ASP A 127 10.50 -4.34 -19.59
CA ASP A 127 9.92 -4.93 -18.38
C ASP A 127 10.98 -5.44 -17.40
N GLY A 128 12.07 -6.02 -17.90
CA GLY A 128 13.22 -6.43 -17.09
C GLY A 128 13.93 -5.24 -16.43
N CYS A 129 14.08 -4.11 -17.14
CA CYS A 129 14.62 -2.88 -16.57
C CYS A 129 13.72 -2.36 -15.43
N LEU A 130 12.41 -2.27 -15.68
CA LEU A 130 11.44 -1.84 -14.66
C LEU A 130 11.44 -2.75 -13.43
N HIS A 131 11.53 -4.06 -13.65
CA HIS A 131 11.64 -5.03 -12.56
C HIS A 131 12.91 -4.79 -11.73
N ALA A 132 14.08 -4.67 -12.38
CA ALA A 132 15.35 -4.44 -11.68
C ALA A 132 15.33 -3.16 -10.84
N HIS A 133 14.79 -2.06 -11.40
CA HIS A 133 14.64 -0.79 -10.67
C HIS A 133 13.66 -0.91 -9.50
N ALA A 134 12.52 -1.56 -9.69
CA ALA A 134 11.56 -1.80 -8.61
C ALA A 134 12.16 -2.64 -7.48
N GLN A 135 13.00 -3.64 -7.81
CA GLN A 135 13.68 -4.43 -6.78
C GLN A 135 14.72 -3.59 -6.01
N ARG A 136 15.52 -2.79 -6.71
CA ARG A 136 16.53 -1.91 -6.09
C ARG A 136 15.87 -0.88 -5.17
N LEU A 137 14.91 -0.13 -5.70
CA LEU A 137 14.20 0.92 -4.94
C LEU A 137 13.36 0.36 -3.79
N GLY A 138 12.70 -0.78 -3.98
CA GLY A 138 11.95 -1.44 -2.90
C GLY A 138 12.85 -1.97 -1.78
N LYS A 139 14.11 -2.33 -2.08
CA LYS A 139 15.13 -2.62 -1.07
C LYS A 139 15.57 -1.34 -0.35
N ALA A 140 15.80 -0.23 -1.08
CA ALA A 140 16.14 1.06 -0.51
C ALA A 140 15.00 1.60 0.39
N ALA A 141 13.76 1.47 -0.05
CA ALA A 141 12.56 1.86 0.73
C ALA A 141 12.49 1.19 2.11
N ALA A 142 13.10 0.02 2.29
CA ALA A 142 13.16 -0.66 3.58
C ALA A 142 14.05 0.05 4.61
N GLN A 143 14.95 0.91 4.14
CA GLN A 143 15.93 1.63 4.98
C GLN A 143 15.52 3.09 5.20
N LEU A 144 14.41 3.55 4.59
CA LEU A 144 13.98 4.93 4.73
C LEU A 144 13.50 5.21 6.15
N LEU A 145 14.06 6.24 6.75
CA LEU A 145 13.54 6.86 7.95
C LEU A 145 12.49 7.88 7.55
N LEU A 146 11.22 7.54 7.76
CA LEU A 146 10.12 8.42 7.42
C LEU A 146 9.96 9.50 8.50
N PRO A 147 10.16 10.80 8.16
CA PRO A 147 10.04 11.88 9.13
C PRO A 147 8.58 12.03 9.60
N THR A 148 8.41 12.42 10.85
CA THR A 148 7.10 12.84 11.35
C THR A 148 6.87 14.28 10.89
N PRO A 149 5.82 14.58 10.12
CA PRO A 149 5.51 15.94 9.73
C PRO A 149 5.29 16.84 10.94
N ALA A 150 5.83 18.06 10.91
CA ALA A 150 5.54 19.04 11.94
C ALA A 150 4.03 19.37 11.89
N PRO A 151 3.36 19.49 13.05
CA PRO A 151 1.98 19.94 13.07
C PRO A 151 1.89 21.40 12.58
N PRO A 152 0.78 21.79 11.92
CA PRO A 152 0.58 23.17 11.55
C PRO A 152 0.49 24.06 12.82
N PRO A 153 0.87 25.35 12.75
CA PRO A 153 0.89 26.25 13.90
C PRO A 153 -0.46 26.36 14.64
N ARG A 154 -1.56 26.18 13.92
CA ARG A 154 -2.91 26.11 14.44
C ARG A 154 -3.56 24.84 13.87
N GLU A 155 -3.41 23.74 14.58
CA GLU A 155 -4.05 22.48 14.20
C GLU A 155 -5.46 22.47 14.80
N PRO A 156 -6.53 22.33 13.98
CA PRO A 156 -7.87 22.13 14.51
C PRO A 156 -7.94 20.81 15.27
N GLU A 157 -8.87 20.72 16.20
CA GLU A 157 -9.19 19.44 16.84
C GLU A 157 -9.61 18.40 15.80
N PHE A 158 -9.15 17.18 15.96
CA PHE A 158 -9.46 16.11 15.03
C PHE A 158 -9.56 14.75 15.72
N SER A 159 -10.27 13.83 15.06
CA SER A 159 -10.33 12.43 15.44
C SER A 159 -9.57 11.58 14.43
N LEU A 160 -8.90 10.54 14.90
CA LEU A 160 -8.16 9.62 14.05
C LEU A 160 -8.94 8.33 13.85
N VAL A 161 -9.05 7.88 12.61
CA VAL A 161 -9.64 6.58 12.27
C VAL A 161 -8.53 5.64 11.79
N ILE A 162 -8.48 4.46 12.38
CA ILE A 162 -7.58 3.37 12.00
C ILE A 162 -8.45 2.16 11.63
N MET A 163 -8.20 1.57 10.47
CA MET A 163 -8.88 0.36 10.03
C MET A 163 -7.84 -0.70 9.71
N LEU A 164 -8.03 -1.90 10.22
CA LEU A 164 -7.15 -3.05 9.99
C LEU A 164 -7.88 -4.12 9.19
N ASP A 165 -7.17 -4.71 8.23
CA ASP A 165 -7.70 -5.77 7.37
C ASP A 165 -6.56 -6.63 6.83
N GLY A 166 -6.88 -7.81 6.30
CA GLY A 166 -5.96 -8.73 5.67
C GLY A 166 -6.44 -9.20 4.31
N TRP A 167 -5.50 -9.50 3.41
CA TRP A 167 -5.82 -10.09 2.12
C TRP A 167 -4.74 -11.09 1.69
N MET A 168 -5.08 -12.01 0.79
CA MET A 168 -4.19 -13.09 0.36
C MET A 168 -3.43 -12.71 -0.91
N ALA A 169 -2.10 -12.81 -0.88
CA ALA A 169 -1.21 -12.71 -2.02
C ALA A 169 -0.77 -14.09 -2.52
N ARG A 170 -0.45 -14.17 -3.82
CA ARG A 170 0.06 -15.38 -4.47
C ARG A 170 1.57 -15.34 -4.56
N GLU A 171 2.23 -16.31 -3.95
CA GLU A 171 3.67 -16.50 -4.08
C GLU A 171 4.00 -17.76 -4.87
N ARG A 172 5.23 -17.80 -5.36
CA ARG A 172 5.82 -18.98 -5.95
C ARG A 172 6.04 -20.01 -4.86
N GLY A 173 5.38 -21.14 -4.97
CA GLY A 173 5.55 -22.25 -4.05
C GLY A 173 6.81 -23.07 -4.32
N PRO A 174 7.07 -24.12 -3.50
CA PRO A 174 8.25 -24.98 -3.65
C PRO A 174 8.40 -25.60 -5.04
N ASP A 175 7.27 -25.94 -5.69
CA ASP A 175 7.27 -26.58 -7.01
C ASP A 175 7.29 -25.57 -8.17
N TRP A 176 7.63 -24.30 -7.93
CA TRP A 176 7.66 -23.31 -8.99
C TRP A 176 8.75 -23.64 -10.03
N GLY A 177 8.35 -23.78 -11.30
CA GLY A 177 9.28 -24.12 -12.38
C GLY A 177 9.55 -25.62 -12.57
N ALA A 178 9.06 -26.49 -11.69
CA ALA A 178 9.33 -27.94 -11.72
C ALA A 178 8.52 -28.72 -12.79
N GLY A 179 7.90 -28.06 -13.78
CA GLY A 179 7.18 -28.72 -14.87
C GLY A 179 5.66 -28.44 -14.89
N PRO A 180 4.83 -29.30 -15.56
CA PRO A 180 3.42 -29.03 -15.77
C PRO A 180 2.62 -28.90 -14.46
N ARG A 181 1.68 -27.95 -14.42
CA ARG A 181 0.86 -27.61 -13.24
C ARG A 181 0.15 -28.82 -12.61
N LYS A 182 -0.32 -29.78 -13.41
CA LYS A 182 -1.04 -30.96 -12.90
C LYS A 182 -0.17 -31.90 -12.04
N LYS A 183 1.16 -31.85 -12.24
CA LYS A 183 2.13 -32.69 -11.48
C LYS A 183 2.75 -31.98 -10.29
N ASN A 184 2.47 -30.68 -10.11
CA ASN A 184 3.11 -29.82 -9.12
C ASN A 184 2.04 -29.02 -8.36
N PRO A 185 1.32 -29.64 -7.39
CA PRO A 185 0.22 -28.99 -6.67
C PRO A 185 0.67 -27.81 -5.80
N GLN A 186 1.93 -27.83 -5.30
CA GLN A 186 2.50 -26.78 -4.47
C GLN A 186 3.20 -25.67 -5.28
N ARG A 187 2.84 -25.50 -6.53
CA ARG A 187 3.41 -24.46 -7.40
C ARG A 187 3.07 -23.04 -6.91
N ILE A 188 1.93 -22.87 -6.29
CA ILE A 188 1.44 -21.60 -5.74
C ILE A 188 1.20 -21.75 -4.27
N ALA A 189 1.76 -20.84 -3.49
CA ALA A 189 1.45 -20.65 -2.08
C ALA A 189 0.63 -19.36 -1.91
N TRP A 190 -0.27 -19.37 -0.92
CA TRP A 190 -1.07 -18.21 -0.55
C TRP A 190 -0.64 -17.72 0.82
N HIS A 191 -0.34 -16.43 0.93
CA HIS A 191 0.10 -15.82 2.17
C HIS A 191 -0.69 -14.53 2.45
N ALA A 192 -1.02 -14.32 3.72
CA ALA A 192 -1.75 -13.15 4.16
C ALA A 192 -0.84 -11.90 4.17
N ILE A 193 -1.31 -10.83 3.54
CA ILE A 193 -0.77 -9.48 3.68
C ILE A 193 -1.63 -8.76 4.72
N LYS A 194 -0.98 -8.24 5.75
CA LYS A 194 -1.62 -7.40 6.76
C LYS A 194 -1.61 -5.97 6.29
N SER A 195 -2.73 -5.27 6.36
CA SER A 195 -2.85 -3.88 5.91
C SER A 195 -3.68 -3.03 6.86
N ALA A 196 -3.41 -1.73 6.86
CA ALA A 196 -4.17 -0.75 7.62
C ALA A 196 -4.36 0.52 6.79
N VAL A 197 -5.44 1.23 7.09
CA VAL A 197 -5.68 2.60 6.61
C VAL A 197 -5.83 3.52 7.82
N ILE A 198 -5.17 4.67 7.74
CA ILE A 198 -5.18 5.70 8.78
C ILE A 198 -5.62 7.00 8.12
N TYR A 199 -6.59 7.69 8.71
CA TYR A 199 -7.04 9.00 8.23
C TYR A 199 -7.69 9.80 9.36
N ARG A 200 -7.79 11.12 9.18
CA ARG A 200 -8.57 11.99 10.07
C ARG A 200 -10.04 11.91 9.67
N LEU A 201 -10.92 11.80 10.65
CA LEU A 201 -12.37 11.69 10.42
C LEU A 201 -12.89 12.89 9.60
N GLU A 202 -12.37 14.07 9.85
CA GLU A 202 -12.70 15.35 9.23
C GLU A 202 -12.29 15.40 7.74
N GLN A 203 -11.43 14.47 7.29
CA GLN A 203 -11.07 14.30 5.87
C GLN A 203 -12.09 13.47 5.08
N ARG A 204 -13.14 12.99 5.75
CA ARG A 204 -14.28 12.34 5.09
C ARG A 204 -15.30 13.40 4.66
N VAL A 205 -15.49 13.52 3.35
CA VAL A 205 -16.48 14.43 2.76
C VAL A 205 -17.59 13.62 2.09
N GLU A 206 -18.81 14.14 2.12
CA GLU A 206 -19.92 13.55 1.39
C GLU A 206 -20.01 14.14 -0.03
N THR A 207 -20.10 13.26 -1.02
CA THR A 207 -20.39 13.68 -2.40
C THR A 207 -21.87 13.99 -2.55
N ARG A 208 -22.24 14.75 -3.60
CA ARG A 208 -23.65 15.07 -3.93
C ARG A 208 -24.57 13.83 -4.00
N GLY A 209 -24.02 12.65 -4.25
CA GLY A 209 -24.76 11.38 -4.27
C GLY A 209 -24.83 10.66 -2.92
N GLY A 210 -24.46 11.30 -1.80
CA GLY A 210 -24.46 10.71 -0.45
C GLY A 210 -23.35 9.67 -0.23
N ARG A 211 -22.35 9.60 -1.13
CA ARG A 211 -21.20 8.70 -0.99
C ARG A 211 -20.08 9.37 -0.23
N GLY A 212 -19.60 8.74 0.83
CA GLY A 212 -18.41 9.21 1.56
C GLY A 212 -17.16 9.05 0.72
N LEU A 213 -16.35 10.12 0.63
CA LEU A 213 -15.04 10.15 0.01
C LEU A 213 -14.00 10.53 1.06
N LEU A 214 -12.87 9.82 1.10
CA LEU A 214 -11.71 10.21 1.90
C LEU A 214 -10.77 11.05 1.02
N VAL A 215 -10.59 12.31 1.39
CA VAL A 215 -9.72 13.24 0.67
C VAL A 215 -8.26 12.87 0.91
N GLU A 216 -7.92 12.52 2.14
CA GLU A 216 -6.58 12.08 2.53
C GLU A 216 -6.66 10.81 3.37
N LYS A 217 -5.81 9.85 3.07
CA LYS A 217 -5.66 8.60 3.81
C LYS A 217 -4.25 8.05 3.64
N PHE A 218 -3.78 7.33 4.63
CA PHE A 218 -2.44 6.75 4.67
C PHE A 218 -2.53 5.23 4.81
N ALA A 219 -1.68 4.55 4.09
CA ALA A 219 -1.65 3.10 4.02
C ALA A 219 -0.49 2.54 4.85
N VAL A 220 -0.73 1.44 5.52
CA VAL A 220 0.30 0.53 6.01
C VAL A 220 0.02 -0.84 5.39
N ALA A 221 1.03 -1.48 4.84
CA ALA A 221 0.93 -2.88 4.45
C ALA A 221 2.30 -3.54 4.61
N THR A 222 2.31 -4.74 5.17
CA THR A 222 3.54 -5.44 5.49
C THR A 222 3.64 -6.77 4.75
N PRO A 223 4.86 -7.20 4.39
CA PRO A 223 5.09 -8.49 3.74
C PRO A 223 4.53 -9.66 4.55
N PRO A 224 4.29 -10.81 3.90
CA PRO A 224 3.68 -11.97 4.57
C PRO A 224 4.45 -12.49 5.79
N GLU A 225 5.77 -12.39 5.77
CA GLU A 225 6.67 -12.82 6.84
C GLU A 225 6.64 -11.93 8.09
N THR A 226 6.04 -10.74 7.99
CA THR A 226 5.99 -9.79 9.11
C THR A 226 5.14 -10.36 10.24
N ALA A 227 5.71 -10.47 11.42
CA ALA A 227 4.99 -10.90 12.61
C ALA A 227 3.87 -9.90 12.97
N PRO A 228 2.77 -10.34 13.61
CA PRO A 228 1.72 -9.42 14.05
C PRO A 228 2.23 -8.25 14.90
N VAL A 229 3.19 -8.49 15.79
CA VAL A 229 3.79 -7.46 16.66
C VAL A 229 4.51 -6.39 15.85
N ASP A 230 5.23 -6.76 14.79
CA ASP A 230 5.94 -5.83 13.93
C ASP A 230 4.98 -5.05 13.02
N PHE A 231 3.92 -5.70 12.55
CA PHE A 231 2.82 -5.00 11.85
C PHE A 231 2.18 -3.97 12.77
N GLY A 232 1.89 -4.31 14.02
CA GLY A 232 1.36 -3.39 15.02
C GLY A 232 2.29 -2.20 15.28
N ALA A 233 3.59 -2.45 15.37
CA ALA A 233 4.59 -1.39 15.49
C ALA A 233 4.58 -0.44 14.27
N ALA A 234 4.47 -0.98 13.06
CA ALA A 234 4.38 -0.19 11.83
C ALA A 234 3.10 0.65 11.79
N VAL A 235 1.95 0.09 12.17
CA VAL A 235 0.68 0.82 12.27
C VAL A 235 0.78 1.96 13.29
N GLN A 236 1.32 1.68 14.49
CA GLN A 236 1.49 2.69 15.52
C GLN A 236 2.46 3.81 15.10
N ALA A 237 3.56 3.45 14.43
CA ALA A 237 4.53 4.43 13.92
C ALA A 237 3.87 5.37 12.89
N GLU A 238 3.14 4.81 11.92
CA GLU A 238 2.43 5.64 10.94
C GLU A 238 1.31 6.45 11.59
N ALA A 239 0.55 5.90 12.52
CA ALA A 239 -0.48 6.63 13.26
C ALA A 239 0.12 7.81 14.04
N ARG A 240 1.31 7.65 14.65
CA ARG A 240 2.05 8.75 15.31
C ARG A 240 2.46 9.84 14.31
N ARG A 241 2.93 9.47 13.14
CA ARG A 241 3.23 10.44 12.06
C ARG A 241 1.98 11.25 11.69
N ARG A 242 0.78 10.65 11.77
CA ARG A 242 -0.50 11.30 11.42
C ARG A 242 -1.21 11.94 12.62
N GLY A 243 -0.60 11.93 13.80
CA GLY A 243 -1.06 12.67 14.96
C GLY A 243 -1.76 11.84 16.04
N LEU A 244 -1.49 10.53 16.16
CA LEU A 244 -2.09 9.66 17.18
C LEU A 244 -2.04 10.26 18.60
N GLY A 245 -0.93 10.90 18.99
CA GLY A 245 -0.79 11.52 20.32
C GLY A 245 -1.50 12.86 20.48
N ARG A 246 -2.13 13.40 19.43
CA ARG A 246 -2.84 14.71 19.42
C ARG A 246 -4.31 14.57 19.07
N ALA A 247 -4.75 13.42 18.61
CA ALA A 247 -6.15 13.17 18.28
C ALA A 247 -7.00 13.19 19.56
N GLN A 248 -8.17 13.82 19.51
CA GLN A 248 -9.14 13.82 20.63
C GLN A 248 -9.69 12.42 20.89
N VAL A 249 -10.05 11.72 19.80
CA VAL A 249 -10.57 10.35 19.84
C VAL A 249 -9.88 9.54 18.75
N VAL A 250 -9.58 8.29 19.05
CA VAL A 250 -9.07 7.30 18.08
C VAL A 250 -10.13 6.23 17.90
N TYR A 251 -10.67 6.12 16.70
CA TYR A 251 -11.60 5.05 16.32
C TYR A 251 -10.84 3.94 15.63
N LEU A 252 -10.96 2.72 16.13
CA LEU A 252 -10.33 1.54 15.55
C LEU A 252 -11.40 0.56 15.09
N VAL A 253 -11.43 0.27 13.78
CA VAL A 253 -12.36 -0.69 13.16
C VAL A 253 -11.56 -1.86 12.59
N MET A 254 -11.96 -3.08 12.97
CA MET A 254 -11.29 -4.32 12.53
C MET A 254 -12.23 -5.51 12.50
N ASP A 255 -11.83 -6.60 11.85
CA ASP A 255 -12.56 -7.86 11.87
C ASP A 255 -12.41 -8.60 13.22
N GLY A 256 -13.03 -9.77 13.32
CA GLY A 256 -13.02 -10.57 14.55
C GLY A 256 -11.78 -11.45 14.77
N ALA A 257 -10.69 -11.26 14.02
CA ALA A 257 -9.49 -12.08 14.17
C ALA A 257 -8.76 -11.77 15.48
N VAL A 258 -8.52 -12.80 16.31
CA VAL A 258 -7.96 -12.67 17.66
C VAL A 258 -6.66 -11.85 17.69
N TRP A 259 -5.73 -12.11 16.78
CA TRP A 259 -4.44 -11.42 16.74
C TRP A 259 -4.57 -9.89 16.50
N LEU A 260 -5.66 -9.40 15.89
CA LEU A 260 -5.94 -7.97 15.73
C LEU A 260 -6.32 -7.33 17.06
N TRP A 261 -7.07 -8.05 17.90
CA TRP A 261 -7.48 -7.56 19.22
C TRP A 261 -6.29 -7.50 20.15
N ASP A 262 -5.44 -8.53 20.19
CA ASP A 262 -4.18 -8.54 20.94
C ASP A 262 -3.27 -7.37 20.56
N LEU A 263 -3.12 -7.11 19.25
CA LEU A 263 -2.37 -5.98 18.73
C LEU A 263 -2.98 -4.63 19.15
N ALA A 264 -4.31 -4.52 19.07
CA ALA A 264 -5.02 -3.30 19.44
C ALA A 264 -4.90 -3.00 20.94
N ASP A 265 -4.93 -4.03 21.77
CA ASP A 265 -4.75 -3.89 23.22
C ASP A 265 -3.33 -3.46 23.58
N ASP A 266 -2.32 -4.01 22.91
CA ASP A 266 -0.92 -3.66 23.14
C ASP A 266 -0.55 -2.26 22.60
N ARG A 267 -0.99 -1.90 21.39
CA ARG A 267 -0.48 -0.74 20.68
C ARG A 267 -1.41 0.47 20.62
N LEU A 268 -2.72 0.24 20.75
CA LEU A 268 -3.78 1.24 20.60
C LEU A 268 -4.79 1.14 21.73
N ALA A 269 -4.31 0.95 22.97
CA ALA A 269 -5.13 0.68 24.13
C ALA A 269 -6.24 1.73 24.38
N SER A 270 -5.95 3.02 24.11
CA SER A 270 -6.90 4.13 24.29
C SER A 270 -7.92 4.30 23.15
N ALA A 271 -7.83 3.50 22.08
CA ALA A 271 -8.76 3.59 20.97
C ALA A 271 -10.13 3.01 21.31
N LEU A 272 -11.19 3.62 20.79
CA LEU A 272 -12.52 3.01 20.77
C LEU A 272 -12.52 1.89 19.72
N LYS A 273 -12.38 0.66 20.21
CA LYS A 273 -12.25 -0.53 19.38
C LYS A 273 -13.64 -1.04 18.99
N THR A 274 -13.91 -1.12 17.70
CA THR A 274 -15.21 -1.52 17.17
C THR A 274 -15.06 -2.66 16.16
N LEU A 275 -15.83 -3.72 16.37
CA LEU A 275 -15.95 -4.81 15.41
C LEU A 275 -16.60 -4.31 14.13
N ASP A 276 -16.05 -4.69 12.97
CA ASP A 276 -16.64 -4.35 11.68
C ASP A 276 -18.11 -4.79 11.60
N PHE A 277 -19.00 -3.83 11.30
CA PHE A 277 -20.43 -4.08 11.20
C PHE A 277 -20.81 -5.08 10.11
N HIS A 278 -20.07 -5.12 9.01
CA HIS A 278 -20.34 -6.04 7.91
C HIS A 278 -20.01 -7.47 8.33
N HIS A 279 -18.92 -7.69 9.07
CA HIS A 279 -18.59 -8.98 9.65
C HIS A 279 -19.65 -9.42 10.68
N ALA A 280 -20.02 -8.55 11.60
CA ALA A 280 -21.10 -8.85 12.55
C ALA A 280 -22.42 -9.19 11.84
N ARG A 281 -22.77 -8.45 10.77
CA ARG A 281 -23.94 -8.75 9.94
C ARG A 281 -23.86 -10.14 9.31
N ASP A 282 -22.71 -10.51 8.76
CA ASP A 282 -22.53 -11.78 8.05
C ASP A 282 -22.64 -12.96 9.03
N HIS A 283 -22.11 -12.82 10.26
CA HIS A 283 -22.32 -13.78 11.34
C HIS A 283 -23.79 -13.89 11.79
N LEU A 284 -24.54 -12.78 11.84
CA LEU A 284 -25.99 -12.83 12.10
C LEU A 284 -26.75 -13.57 10.97
N TRP A 285 -26.34 -13.37 9.72
CA TRP A 285 -26.89 -14.11 8.60
C TRP A 285 -26.56 -15.60 8.69
N ALA A 286 -25.35 -15.97 9.09
CA ALA A 286 -24.98 -17.37 9.32
C ALA A 286 -25.90 -18.03 10.35
N VAL A 287 -26.17 -17.38 11.48
CA VAL A 287 -27.16 -17.87 12.46
C VAL A 287 -28.54 -18.03 11.85
N ALA A 288 -29.03 -17.03 11.09
CA ALA A 288 -30.33 -17.09 10.46
C ALA A 288 -30.47 -18.26 9.46
N HIS A 289 -29.41 -18.50 8.68
CA HIS A 289 -29.38 -19.61 7.72
C HIS A 289 -29.38 -20.97 8.43
N LEU A 290 -28.70 -21.10 9.57
CA LEU A 290 -28.75 -22.31 10.41
C LEU A 290 -30.15 -22.56 10.96
N LEU A 291 -30.89 -21.52 11.32
CA LEU A 291 -32.20 -21.65 11.97
C LEU A 291 -33.37 -21.79 10.94
N HIS A 292 -33.27 -21.14 9.80
CA HIS A 292 -34.40 -20.94 8.89
C HIS A 292 -34.10 -21.35 7.43
N GLY A 293 -32.86 -21.73 7.12
CA GLY A 293 -32.42 -22.02 5.76
C GLY A 293 -31.94 -20.79 5.00
N GLU A 294 -31.04 -21.03 4.06
CA GLU A 294 -30.44 -19.98 3.22
C GLU A 294 -31.48 -19.40 2.23
N GLY A 295 -31.50 -18.09 2.08
CA GLY A 295 -32.36 -17.37 1.11
C GLY A 295 -33.82 -17.28 1.48
N THR A 296 -34.23 -17.77 2.65
CA THR A 296 -35.67 -17.81 3.06
C THR A 296 -36.17 -16.46 3.55
N PRO A 297 -37.49 -16.15 3.39
CA PRO A 297 -38.13 -14.98 3.99
C PRO A 297 -38.02 -14.97 5.52
N GLU A 298 -38.06 -16.13 6.16
CA GLU A 298 -37.98 -16.34 7.60
C GLU A 298 -36.59 -15.92 8.12
N ALA A 299 -35.52 -16.32 7.43
CA ALA A 299 -34.16 -15.88 7.75
C ALA A 299 -34.03 -14.34 7.68
N ARG A 300 -34.60 -13.73 6.64
CA ARG A 300 -34.63 -12.27 6.49
C ARG A 300 -35.43 -11.60 7.63
N ALA A 301 -36.62 -12.10 7.94
CA ALA A 301 -37.46 -11.59 9.02
C ALA A 301 -36.76 -11.71 10.38
N TRP A 302 -35.97 -12.76 10.57
CA TRP A 302 -35.17 -12.97 11.79
C TRP A 302 -34.00 -12.00 11.92
N VAL A 303 -33.25 -11.72 10.83
CA VAL A 303 -32.03 -10.88 10.85
C VAL A 303 -32.36 -9.39 10.98
N GLN A 304 -33.35 -8.86 10.24
CA GLN A 304 -33.58 -7.42 10.12
C GLN A 304 -33.78 -6.70 11.46
N PRO A 305 -34.62 -7.19 12.40
CA PRO A 305 -34.78 -6.55 13.71
C PRO A 305 -33.49 -6.54 14.55
N ARG A 306 -32.63 -7.56 14.38
CA ARG A 306 -31.33 -7.67 15.10
C ARG A 306 -30.32 -6.69 14.56
N LEU A 307 -30.24 -6.52 13.25
CA LEU A 307 -29.41 -5.48 12.63
C LEU A 307 -29.85 -4.08 13.03
N LYS A 308 -31.17 -3.83 13.08
CA LYS A 308 -31.71 -2.56 13.60
C LYS A 308 -31.34 -2.34 15.07
N SER A 309 -31.36 -3.42 15.88
CA SER A 309 -30.96 -3.35 17.29
C SER A 309 -29.47 -3.08 17.47
N LEU A 310 -28.60 -3.71 16.68
CA LEU A 310 -27.17 -3.42 16.70
C LEU A 310 -26.87 -1.96 16.36
N ARG A 311 -27.48 -1.43 15.29
CA ARG A 311 -27.29 -0.03 14.89
C ARG A 311 -27.79 0.98 15.93
N GLY A 312 -28.80 0.62 16.70
CA GLY A 312 -29.46 1.51 17.64
C GLY A 312 -29.05 1.28 19.10
N GLY A 313 -27.80 0.86 19.36
CA GLY A 313 -27.24 0.76 20.73
C GLY A 313 -27.90 -0.30 21.63
N ARG A 314 -28.48 -1.33 21.03
CA ARG A 314 -29.12 -2.44 21.77
C ARG A 314 -28.41 -3.77 21.52
N GLU A 315 -27.09 -3.71 21.37
CA GLU A 315 -26.19 -4.83 21.12
C GLU A 315 -26.27 -5.87 22.24
N ALA A 316 -26.30 -5.46 23.48
CA ALA A 316 -26.46 -6.38 24.62
C ALA A 316 -27.74 -7.22 24.54
N ARG A 317 -28.82 -6.66 23.99
CA ARG A 317 -30.07 -7.40 23.72
C ARG A 317 -29.90 -8.42 22.59
N VAL A 318 -29.11 -8.09 21.58
CA VAL A 318 -28.82 -9.02 20.48
C VAL A 318 -28.00 -10.20 20.99
N VAL A 319 -26.90 -9.92 21.71
CA VAL A 319 -26.04 -10.97 22.30
C VAL A 319 -26.84 -11.90 23.21
N ARG A 320 -27.62 -11.36 24.14
CA ARG A 320 -28.48 -12.16 25.04
C ARG A 320 -29.47 -13.04 24.26
N ARG A 321 -30.04 -12.54 23.18
CA ARG A 321 -30.96 -13.33 22.36
C ARG A 321 -30.27 -14.44 21.59
N LEU A 322 -29.00 -14.26 21.22
CA LEU A 322 -28.19 -15.32 20.63
C LEU A 322 -27.84 -16.40 21.68
N GLU A 323 -27.50 -16.00 22.89
CA GLU A 323 -27.24 -16.92 24.01
C GLU A 323 -28.47 -17.79 24.32
N GLN A 324 -29.66 -17.19 24.36
CA GLN A 324 -30.93 -17.92 24.55
C GLN A 324 -31.20 -18.99 23.49
N LEU A 325 -30.62 -18.88 22.28
CA LEU A 325 -30.74 -19.94 21.27
C LEU A 325 -30.00 -21.24 21.66
N LEU A 326 -28.95 -21.12 22.46
CA LEU A 326 -28.21 -22.29 22.96
C LEU A 326 -28.90 -22.95 24.17
N GLU A 327 -29.65 -22.16 24.96
CA GLU A 327 -30.39 -22.64 26.14
C GLU A 327 -31.73 -23.29 25.74
N ALA A 328 -32.26 -22.96 24.56
CA ALA A 328 -33.54 -23.48 24.11
C ALA A 328 -33.45 -24.99 23.80
N PRO A 329 -34.40 -25.80 24.33
CA PRO A 329 -34.45 -27.25 24.07
C PRO A 329 -34.90 -27.48 22.61
N ALA A 330 -33.97 -27.47 21.69
CA ALA A 330 -34.25 -27.76 20.28
C ALA A 330 -33.38 -28.92 19.83
N VAL A 331 -34.00 -29.94 19.26
CA VAL A 331 -33.25 -31.05 18.64
C VAL A 331 -32.66 -30.56 17.31
N ARG A 332 -31.35 -30.39 17.29
CA ARG A 332 -30.57 -30.00 16.09
C ARG A 332 -29.59 -31.12 15.74
N PRO A 333 -29.25 -31.28 14.45
CA PRO A 333 -28.11 -32.11 14.07
C PRO A 333 -26.83 -31.63 14.77
N PRO A 334 -25.94 -32.51 15.24
CA PRO A 334 -24.74 -32.12 15.98
C PRO A 334 -23.86 -31.12 15.25
N ALA A 335 -23.71 -31.24 13.94
CA ALA A 335 -22.94 -30.28 13.12
C ALA A 335 -23.56 -28.87 13.15
N GLN A 336 -24.88 -28.77 13.07
CA GLN A 336 -25.60 -27.49 13.14
C GLN A 336 -25.48 -26.85 14.53
N GLN A 337 -25.51 -27.65 15.57
CA GLN A 337 -25.32 -27.18 16.95
C GLN A 337 -23.91 -26.59 17.16
N ILE A 338 -22.87 -27.26 16.69
CA ILE A 338 -21.48 -26.80 16.75
C ILE A 338 -21.33 -25.46 16.02
N GLU A 339 -21.90 -25.35 14.82
CA GLU A 339 -21.84 -24.09 14.04
C GLU A 339 -22.59 -22.97 14.77
N LEU A 340 -23.75 -23.22 15.34
CA LEU A 340 -24.50 -22.23 16.11
C LEU A 340 -23.73 -21.75 17.34
N GLU A 341 -23.11 -22.68 18.07
CA GLU A 341 -22.24 -22.34 19.22
C GLU A 341 -21.05 -21.47 18.81
N ARG A 342 -20.44 -21.75 17.66
CA ARG A 342 -19.34 -20.95 17.13
C ARG A 342 -19.80 -19.51 16.85
N GLU A 343 -20.95 -19.34 16.16
CA GLU A 343 -21.50 -18.04 15.83
C GLU A 343 -21.92 -17.24 17.07
N VAL A 344 -22.53 -17.87 18.06
CA VAL A 344 -22.92 -17.20 19.32
C VAL A 344 -21.65 -16.80 20.10
N ARG A 345 -20.65 -17.68 20.19
CA ARG A 345 -19.39 -17.40 20.87
C ARG A 345 -18.65 -16.22 20.24
N TYR A 346 -18.75 -16.07 18.92
CA TYR A 346 -18.21 -14.90 18.22
C TYR A 346 -18.78 -13.60 18.79
N PHE A 347 -20.09 -13.49 18.97
CA PHE A 347 -20.73 -12.31 19.55
C PHE A 347 -20.43 -12.14 21.05
N GLN A 348 -20.31 -13.22 21.78
CA GLN A 348 -19.91 -13.18 23.19
C GLN A 348 -18.51 -12.60 23.37
N ASN A 349 -17.56 -13.06 22.56
CA ASN A 349 -16.17 -12.59 22.60
C ASN A 349 -16.03 -11.11 22.22
N HIS A 350 -16.94 -10.60 21.40
CA HIS A 350 -16.90 -9.21 20.91
C HIS A 350 -17.98 -8.32 21.50
N ARG A 351 -18.66 -8.74 22.58
CA ARG A 351 -19.78 -7.99 23.19
C ARG A 351 -19.43 -6.54 23.53
N ASP A 352 -18.21 -6.30 23.97
CA ASP A 352 -17.70 -5.01 24.41
C ASP A 352 -17.12 -4.17 23.25
N HIS A 353 -17.33 -4.62 22.00
CA HIS A 353 -16.78 -4.01 20.80
C HIS A 353 -17.88 -3.71 19.74
N LEU A 354 -19.15 -3.65 20.14
CA LEU A 354 -20.27 -3.45 19.21
C LEU A 354 -20.80 -2.00 19.28
N HIS A 355 -19.91 -1.00 19.24
CA HIS A 355 -20.20 0.42 19.48
C HIS A 355 -20.83 1.16 18.29
N TYR A 356 -21.75 0.51 17.54
CA TYR A 356 -22.24 1.05 16.26
C TYR A 356 -23.05 2.35 16.38
N GLN A 357 -23.81 2.53 17.45
CA GLN A 357 -24.53 3.78 17.69
C GLN A 357 -23.55 4.91 17.99
N THR A 358 -22.59 4.70 18.90
CA THR A 358 -21.54 5.67 19.23
C THR A 358 -20.76 6.11 18.01
N MET A 359 -20.41 5.14 17.13
CA MET A 359 -19.72 5.43 15.88
C MET A 359 -20.58 6.28 14.94
N GLU A 360 -21.90 6.01 14.85
CA GLU A 360 -22.83 6.78 14.03
C GLU A 360 -23.02 8.19 14.53
N GLU A 361 -23.21 8.37 15.83
CA GLU A 361 -23.36 9.69 16.49
C GLU A 361 -22.13 10.56 16.33
N ALA A 362 -20.93 9.94 16.32
CA ALA A 362 -19.66 10.62 16.06
C ALA A 362 -19.38 10.86 14.55
N GLY A 363 -20.24 10.40 13.64
CA GLY A 363 -19.96 10.42 12.21
C GLY A 363 -18.82 9.47 11.77
N ALA A 364 -18.37 8.60 12.70
CA ALA A 364 -17.30 7.64 12.46
C ALA A 364 -17.81 6.40 11.69
N PRO A 365 -16.94 5.71 10.94
CA PRO A 365 -17.33 4.56 10.14
C PRO A 365 -17.58 3.34 11.03
N ARG A 366 -18.64 2.60 10.74
CA ARG A 366 -18.97 1.33 11.41
C ARG A 366 -18.33 0.10 10.77
N GLY A 367 -17.74 0.25 9.60
CA GLY A 367 -17.13 -0.84 8.84
C GLY A 367 -15.77 -0.46 8.29
N SER A 368 -14.96 -1.47 7.95
CA SER A 368 -13.58 -1.36 7.47
C SER A 368 -13.46 -1.04 5.97
N GLY A 369 -14.47 -0.48 5.34
CA GLY A 369 -14.53 -0.29 3.88
C GLY A 369 -13.32 0.45 3.27
N ALA A 370 -12.64 1.34 4.01
CA ALA A 370 -11.43 1.98 3.51
C ALA A 370 -10.24 1.01 3.48
N ALA A 371 -10.11 0.10 4.46
CA ALA A 371 -9.08 -0.93 4.47
C ALA A 371 -9.33 -1.97 3.38
N GLU A 372 -10.59 -2.42 3.19
CA GLU A 372 -10.96 -3.28 2.07
C GLU A 372 -10.64 -2.62 0.72
N SER A 373 -10.93 -1.33 0.57
CA SER A 373 -10.61 -0.56 -0.64
C SER A 373 -9.11 -0.52 -0.90
N LEU A 374 -8.28 -0.32 0.14
CA LEU A 374 -6.82 -0.40 0.04
C LEU A 374 -6.39 -1.79 -0.41
N GLY A 375 -6.92 -2.84 0.24
CA GLY A 375 -6.64 -4.23 -0.12
C GLY A 375 -6.94 -4.51 -1.59
N LYS A 376 -8.10 -4.08 -2.10
CA LYS A 376 -8.49 -4.21 -3.51
C LYS A 376 -7.53 -3.45 -4.45
N GLN A 377 -7.11 -2.23 -4.10
CA GLN A 377 -6.15 -1.45 -4.89
C GLN A 377 -4.78 -2.14 -4.95
N LEU A 378 -4.27 -2.64 -3.83
CA LEU A 378 -3.02 -3.39 -3.79
C LEU A 378 -3.13 -4.71 -4.58
N GLN A 379 -4.25 -5.41 -4.47
CA GLN A 379 -4.52 -6.63 -5.23
C GLN A 379 -4.56 -6.39 -6.74
N GLN A 380 -5.08 -5.27 -7.24
CA GLN A 380 -5.05 -4.94 -8.66
C GLN A 380 -3.62 -4.96 -9.23
N ARG A 381 -2.64 -4.53 -8.44
CA ARG A 381 -1.23 -4.58 -8.82
C ARG A 381 -0.57 -5.93 -8.54
N LEU A 382 -0.86 -6.54 -7.40
CA LEU A 382 -0.10 -7.65 -6.84
C LEU A 382 -0.77 -9.02 -7.01
N ARG A 383 -2.04 -9.06 -7.42
CA ARG A 383 -2.83 -10.30 -7.58
C ARG A 383 -3.47 -10.42 -8.97
N GLY A 384 -2.85 -9.84 -10.00
CA GLY A 384 -3.33 -9.97 -11.37
C GLY A 384 -3.39 -11.43 -11.85
N CYS A 385 -4.17 -11.69 -12.90
CA CYS A 385 -4.31 -13.01 -13.48
C CYS A 385 -2.93 -13.56 -13.90
N GLY A 386 -2.62 -14.80 -13.49
CA GLY A 386 -1.35 -15.44 -13.80
C GLY A 386 -0.14 -14.97 -12.97
N GLN A 387 -0.26 -13.92 -12.18
CA GLN A 387 0.85 -13.44 -11.36
C GLN A 387 1.13 -14.35 -10.17
N ALA A 388 2.40 -14.64 -9.93
CA ALA A 388 2.92 -15.25 -8.72
C ALA A 388 4.32 -14.69 -8.45
N TRP A 389 4.54 -14.23 -7.25
CA TRP A 389 5.73 -13.48 -6.86
C TRP A 389 6.77 -14.35 -6.17
N SER A 390 8.05 -14.06 -6.38
CA SER A 390 9.04 -14.46 -5.39
C SER A 390 8.85 -13.62 -4.12
N ARG A 391 9.20 -14.13 -2.96
CA ARG A 391 9.07 -13.42 -1.69
C ARG A 391 9.72 -12.03 -1.73
N PRO A 392 11.00 -11.87 -2.15
CA PRO A 392 11.60 -10.54 -2.28
C PRO A 392 10.88 -9.65 -3.29
N GLY A 393 10.42 -10.22 -4.42
CA GLY A 393 9.70 -9.48 -5.46
C GLY A 393 8.39 -8.87 -4.97
N LEU A 394 7.63 -9.64 -4.19
CA LEU A 394 6.40 -9.15 -3.55
C LEU A 394 6.70 -8.07 -2.52
N THR A 395 7.64 -8.34 -1.62
CA THR A 395 8.03 -7.44 -0.53
C THR A 395 8.48 -6.08 -1.03
N HIS A 396 9.38 -6.04 -2.01
CA HIS A 396 9.91 -4.79 -2.56
C HIS A 396 8.83 -3.98 -3.28
N LEU A 397 8.01 -4.65 -4.10
CA LEU A 397 6.96 -3.94 -4.83
C LEU A 397 5.84 -3.46 -3.90
N LEU A 398 5.47 -4.25 -2.88
CA LEU A 398 4.48 -3.84 -1.87
C LEU A 398 4.92 -2.58 -1.14
N ARG A 399 6.19 -2.50 -0.72
CA ARG A 399 6.76 -1.31 -0.07
C ARG A 399 6.67 -0.08 -0.96
N LEU A 400 7.02 -0.21 -2.24
CA LEU A 400 6.88 0.90 -3.19
C LEU A 400 5.41 1.31 -3.35
N CYS A 401 4.49 0.37 -3.51
CA CYS A 401 3.07 0.69 -3.61
C CYS A 401 2.57 1.49 -2.39
N VAL A 402 2.99 1.12 -1.18
CA VAL A 402 2.63 1.85 0.05
C VAL A 402 3.27 3.24 0.07
N LEU A 403 4.55 3.35 -0.26
CA LEU A 403 5.29 4.62 -0.27
C LEU A 403 4.66 5.64 -1.23
N PHE A 404 4.34 5.22 -2.45
CA PHE A 404 3.65 6.07 -3.42
C PHE A 404 2.21 6.43 -3.01
N LYS A 405 1.48 5.51 -2.38
CA LYS A 405 0.14 5.81 -1.87
C LYS A 405 0.15 6.84 -0.75
N ASN A 406 1.19 6.83 0.07
CA ASN A 406 1.39 7.79 1.16
C ASN A 406 2.04 9.11 0.69
N ARG A 407 2.46 9.21 -0.58
CA ARG A 407 3.22 10.34 -1.13
C ARG A 407 4.56 10.58 -0.42
N ASP A 408 5.14 9.52 0.11
CA ASP A 408 6.47 9.52 0.74
C ASP A 408 7.58 9.16 -0.28
N ASP A 409 7.22 8.90 -1.54
CA ASP A 409 8.14 8.51 -2.62
C ASP A 409 9.26 9.52 -2.91
N PRO A 410 9.11 10.88 -2.74
CA PRO A 410 10.22 11.80 -2.95
C PRO A 410 11.45 11.48 -2.07
N LEU A 411 11.26 10.83 -0.92
CA LEU A 411 12.35 10.42 -0.03
C LEU A 411 13.29 9.36 -0.62
N LEU A 412 12.89 8.71 -1.73
CA LEU A 412 13.76 7.76 -2.43
C LEU A 412 14.87 8.43 -3.23
N TRP A 413 14.72 9.73 -3.53
CA TRP A 413 15.62 10.49 -4.41
C TRP A 413 16.26 11.72 -3.74
N ASN A 414 16.06 11.87 -2.43
CA ASN A 414 16.67 12.94 -1.61
C ASN A 414 17.99 12.50 -0.98
#